data_04959a0b2d76322a46c002346b948974
#
_entry.id   04959a0b2d76322a46c002346b948974
#
_cell.length_a   1.000
_cell.length_b   1.000
_cell.length_c   1.000
_cell.angle_alpha   90.00
_cell.angle_beta   90.00
_cell.angle_gamma   90.00
#
_symmetry.space_group_name_H-M   'P 1'
#
loop_
_entity.id
_entity.type
_entity.pdbx_description
1 polymer ?
#
loop_
_entity_poly.entity_id
_entity_poly.type
_entity_poly.pdbx_seq_one_letter_code
_entity_poly.pdbx_strand_id
1 'polypeptide(L)'
;MRLIVIYAVLFLFSAATLMAQQTTPPLPPDQETDLVGIIREWRKKPPSPPAQAGKKMIIAAPVIGSNPSAGFVIGAAGQMAFFRGEPSTTRVSAGTASLTISTREQLVFNVRFHSFSEGNRWFIEGDNRFQKTSQKIYGFGTDTPSSSAVKTNFDFVRLHETISRRVANDIYIGGGFLFDSHSNVHPTNESDPNWLTSPYITYSLENGLPIGGQQSAGVSFNALVNRRDNDISARRGWIASGQYRVSFDGFLGGDSSWQQLDVDARAYVPLTTYGRHRIALWSYASFVTQGAAPYFDAPTTAMDKYGRSARGYAEGRYRGEKLIYGEAEYRGPITRNGFFGVVGFATLTTASNKQTGEKLFDSVAPSAGGGLRLLLNKQSQTHLCLDFAWGKDGASGVYLAIQDAF
;
A
#
# COMPACT_ATOMS: atom_id res chain seq x y z
N MET A 1 -22.89 -3.82 -18.24
CA MET A 1 -21.77 -3.71 -17.27
C MET A 1 -21.97 -4.52 -15.99
N ARG A 2 -23.12 -4.47 -15.30
CA ARG A 2 -23.39 -5.28 -14.09
C ARG A 2 -23.28 -6.80 -14.30
N LEU A 3 -23.65 -7.32 -15.48
CA LEU A 3 -23.52 -8.75 -15.83
C LEU A 3 -22.06 -9.21 -15.99
N ILE A 4 -21.17 -8.38 -16.55
CA ILE A 4 -19.76 -8.75 -16.83
C ILE A 4 -18.98 -8.95 -15.52
N VAL A 5 -19.24 -8.14 -14.49
CA VAL A 5 -18.62 -8.29 -13.17
C VAL A 5 -19.09 -9.58 -12.49
N ILE A 6 -20.36 -9.93 -12.62
CA ILE A 6 -20.94 -11.18 -12.07
C ILE A 6 -20.33 -12.40 -12.79
N TYR A 7 -20.16 -12.35 -14.10
CA TYR A 7 -19.53 -13.44 -14.87
C TYR A 7 -18.03 -13.57 -14.58
N ALA A 8 -17.31 -12.46 -14.37
CA ALA A 8 -15.90 -12.52 -13.99
C ALA A 8 -15.71 -13.14 -12.60
N VAL A 9 -16.57 -12.81 -11.63
CA VAL A 9 -16.57 -13.43 -10.31
C VAL A 9 -16.96 -14.92 -10.38
N LEU A 10 -17.94 -15.28 -11.18
CA LEU A 10 -18.36 -16.70 -11.37
C LEU A 10 -17.30 -17.50 -12.13
N PHE A 11 -16.58 -16.91 -13.10
CA PHE A 11 -15.48 -17.57 -13.80
C PHE A 11 -14.27 -17.81 -12.89
N LEU A 12 -13.95 -16.89 -11.98
CA LEU A 12 -12.94 -17.08 -10.95
C LEU A 12 -13.32 -18.20 -9.97
N PHE A 13 -14.60 -18.32 -9.62
CA PHE A 13 -15.11 -19.43 -8.77
C PHE A 13 -15.03 -20.80 -9.47
N SER A 14 -15.30 -20.88 -10.78
CA SER A 14 -15.22 -22.13 -11.53
C SER A 14 -13.77 -22.57 -11.81
N ALA A 15 -12.83 -21.64 -11.98
CA ALA A 15 -11.41 -21.94 -12.11
C ALA A 15 -10.80 -22.42 -10.79
N ALA A 16 -11.28 -21.90 -9.65
CA ALA A 16 -10.84 -22.33 -8.32
C ALA A 16 -11.22 -23.78 -8.00
N THR A 17 -12.35 -24.26 -8.48
CA THR A 17 -12.79 -25.65 -8.29
C THR A 17 -11.99 -26.67 -9.11
N LEU A 18 -11.42 -26.29 -10.25
CA LEU A 18 -10.58 -27.18 -11.07
C LEU A 18 -9.18 -27.40 -10.50
N MET A 19 -8.65 -26.46 -9.70
CA MET A 19 -7.31 -26.57 -9.08
C MET A 19 -7.29 -27.34 -7.74
N ALA A 20 -8.45 -27.74 -7.23
CA ALA A 20 -8.59 -28.41 -5.92
C ALA A 20 -8.19 -29.91 -5.92
N GLN A 21 -7.76 -30.49 -7.02
CA GLN A 21 -7.34 -31.90 -7.10
C GLN A 21 -5.82 -32.07 -6.95
N GLN A 22 -5.24 -31.64 -5.83
CA GLN A 22 -3.91 -32.12 -5.43
C GLN A 22 -4.04 -33.24 -4.41
N THR A 23 -3.63 -34.42 -4.79
CA THR A 23 -3.74 -35.70 -4.02
C THR A 23 -2.78 -35.81 -2.82
N THR A 24 -1.92 -34.84 -2.58
CA THR A 24 -1.01 -34.77 -1.42
C THR A 24 -1.41 -33.63 -0.49
N PRO A 25 -1.56 -33.87 0.83
CA PRO A 25 -1.90 -32.78 1.76
C PRO A 25 -0.83 -31.69 1.73
N PRO A 26 -1.23 -30.41 1.77
CA PRO A 26 -0.28 -29.31 1.80
C PRO A 26 0.57 -29.35 3.08
N LEU A 27 1.84 -28.94 2.99
CA LEU A 27 2.72 -28.85 4.14
C LEU A 27 2.26 -27.75 5.11
N PRO A 28 2.38 -27.97 6.44
CA PRO A 28 2.19 -26.90 7.43
C PRO A 28 3.21 -25.76 7.22
N PRO A 29 2.90 -24.52 7.64
CA PRO A 29 3.79 -23.36 7.43
C PRO A 29 5.20 -23.51 8.01
N ASP A 30 5.34 -24.18 9.13
CA ASP A 30 6.61 -24.46 9.81
C ASP A 30 7.53 -25.45 9.04
N GLN A 31 6.93 -26.25 8.15
CA GLN A 31 7.65 -27.22 7.30
C GLN A 31 8.00 -26.65 5.92
N GLU A 32 7.62 -25.42 5.62
CA GLU A 32 8.01 -24.76 4.38
C GLU A 32 9.51 -24.49 4.34
N THR A 33 10.07 -24.46 3.13
CA THR A 33 11.45 -24.06 2.89
C THR A 33 11.53 -22.56 2.70
N ASP A 34 12.48 -21.90 3.34
CA ASP A 34 12.72 -20.46 3.21
C ASP A 34 14.20 -20.16 2.91
N LEU A 35 14.47 -18.96 2.42
CA LEU A 35 15.84 -18.55 2.06
C LEU A 35 16.76 -18.55 3.29
N VAL A 36 16.27 -18.12 4.44
CA VAL A 36 17.03 -18.11 5.70
C VAL A 36 17.43 -19.55 6.08
N GLY A 37 16.53 -20.50 5.96
CA GLY A 37 16.79 -21.93 6.19
C GLY A 37 17.86 -22.48 5.27
N ILE A 38 17.75 -22.24 3.95
CA ILE A 38 18.73 -22.65 2.94
C ILE A 38 20.12 -22.08 3.25
N ILE A 39 20.23 -20.78 3.54
CA ILE A 39 21.50 -20.13 3.88
C ILE A 39 22.12 -20.73 5.16
N ARG A 40 21.28 -21.04 6.16
CA ARG A 40 21.76 -21.67 7.40
C ARG A 40 22.29 -23.07 7.16
N GLU A 41 21.58 -23.87 6.40
CA GLU A 41 22.00 -25.22 6.01
C GLU A 41 23.34 -25.18 5.23
N TRP A 42 23.45 -24.31 4.21
CA TRP A 42 24.68 -24.10 3.46
C TRP A 42 25.84 -23.68 4.37
N ARG A 43 25.59 -22.85 5.40
CA ARG A 43 26.57 -22.44 6.41
C ARG A 43 26.77 -23.47 7.53
N LYS A 44 26.18 -24.65 7.44
CA LYS A 44 26.21 -25.71 8.47
C LYS A 44 25.76 -25.21 9.85
N LYS A 45 24.80 -24.27 9.91
CA LYS A 45 24.19 -23.78 11.15
C LYS A 45 22.92 -24.55 11.45
N PRO A 46 22.56 -24.77 12.73
CA PRO A 46 21.32 -25.45 13.10
C PRO A 46 20.11 -24.68 12.56
N PRO A 47 18.93 -25.33 12.39
CA PRO A 47 17.69 -24.67 12.00
C PRO A 47 17.40 -23.42 12.83
N SER A 48 16.64 -22.48 12.27
CA SER A 48 16.25 -21.28 13.03
C SER A 48 15.42 -21.72 14.25
N PRO A 49 15.78 -21.28 15.46
CA PRO A 49 14.95 -21.56 16.64
C PRO A 49 13.57 -20.96 16.44
N PRO A 50 12.52 -21.48 17.12
CA PRO A 50 11.19 -20.89 17.09
C PRO A 50 11.22 -19.40 17.44
N ALA A 51 10.20 -18.66 16.97
CA ALA A 51 10.02 -17.26 17.34
C ALA A 51 9.93 -17.12 18.87
N GLN A 52 10.63 -16.12 19.43
CA GLN A 52 10.70 -15.87 20.86
C GLN A 52 10.42 -14.40 21.13
N ALA A 53 9.88 -14.09 22.30
CA ALA A 53 9.69 -12.72 22.75
C ALA A 53 11.00 -11.92 22.69
N GLY A 54 10.96 -10.70 22.20
CA GLY A 54 12.10 -9.78 22.08
C GLY A 54 13.09 -10.12 20.96
N LYS A 55 13.06 -11.32 20.37
CA LYS A 55 13.98 -11.71 19.29
C LYS A 55 13.58 -11.07 17.99
N LYS A 56 14.50 -10.32 17.40
CA LYS A 56 14.28 -9.62 16.11
C LYS A 56 14.60 -10.53 14.95
N MET A 57 13.70 -10.57 13.97
CA MET A 57 13.88 -11.18 12.65
C MET A 57 14.12 -10.05 11.66
N ILE A 58 15.33 -9.94 11.11
CA ILE A 58 15.72 -8.86 10.20
C ILE A 58 16.04 -9.46 8.84
N ILE A 59 15.48 -8.86 7.80
CA ILE A 59 15.77 -9.16 6.40
C ILE A 59 16.09 -7.84 5.73
N ALA A 60 17.13 -7.84 4.89
CA ALA A 60 17.47 -6.69 4.05
C ALA A 60 17.80 -7.19 2.63
N ALA A 61 17.44 -6.37 1.65
CA ALA A 61 17.71 -6.65 0.25
C ALA A 61 18.09 -5.36 -0.48
N PRO A 62 18.95 -5.43 -1.50
CA PRO A 62 19.17 -4.31 -2.41
C PRO A 62 17.88 -4.04 -3.19
N VAL A 63 17.65 -2.76 -3.52
CA VAL A 63 16.62 -2.30 -4.43
C VAL A 63 17.29 -1.85 -5.70
N ILE A 64 16.93 -2.46 -6.82
CA ILE A 64 17.40 -2.08 -8.16
C ILE A 64 16.18 -2.07 -9.06
N GLY A 65 15.98 -0.99 -9.79
CA GLY A 65 14.80 -0.88 -10.65
C GLY A 65 14.93 0.27 -11.64
N SER A 66 13.91 0.42 -12.46
CA SER A 66 13.75 1.55 -13.37
C SER A 66 12.28 1.84 -13.57
N ASN A 67 11.92 3.11 -13.57
CA ASN A 67 10.58 3.55 -13.94
C ASN A 67 10.63 4.87 -14.72
N PRO A 68 9.58 5.18 -15.49
CA PRO A 68 9.56 6.39 -16.33
C PRO A 68 9.69 7.70 -15.56
N SER A 69 9.31 7.75 -14.29
CA SER A 69 9.40 8.97 -13.47
C SER A 69 10.79 9.17 -12.87
N ALA A 70 11.41 8.09 -12.36
CA ALA A 70 12.68 8.15 -11.64
C ALA A 70 13.91 7.82 -12.51
N GLY A 71 13.75 7.18 -13.66
CA GLY A 71 14.85 6.58 -14.41
C GLY A 71 15.37 5.32 -13.71
N PHE A 72 16.66 5.11 -13.68
CA PHE A 72 17.27 4.01 -12.94
C PHE A 72 17.32 4.32 -11.44
N VAL A 73 16.94 3.34 -10.61
CA VAL A 73 16.83 3.46 -9.16
C VAL A 73 17.72 2.41 -8.52
N ILE A 74 18.48 2.82 -7.51
CA ILE A 74 19.28 1.92 -6.67
C ILE A 74 19.06 2.27 -5.20
N GLY A 75 19.15 1.28 -4.32
CA GLY A 75 19.01 1.50 -2.89
C GLY A 75 19.00 0.23 -2.08
N ALA A 76 18.43 0.32 -0.89
CA ALA A 76 18.24 -0.81 0.01
C ALA A 76 16.86 -0.73 0.67
N ALA A 77 16.28 -1.88 0.94
CA ALA A 77 15.09 -2.01 1.76
C ALA A 77 15.30 -3.10 2.81
N GLY A 78 14.70 -2.92 3.98
CA GLY A 78 14.75 -3.89 5.06
C GLY A 78 13.43 -4.01 5.78
N GLN A 79 13.23 -5.16 6.38
CA GLN A 79 12.12 -5.46 7.27
C GLN A 79 12.65 -5.99 8.58
N MET A 80 12.08 -5.52 9.67
CA MET A 80 12.26 -6.08 11.00
C MET A 80 10.90 -6.56 11.52
N ALA A 81 10.87 -7.77 12.06
CA ALA A 81 9.71 -8.31 12.75
C ALA A 81 10.13 -8.88 14.11
N PHE A 82 9.27 -8.72 15.13
CA PHE A 82 9.53 -9.22 16.48
C PHE A 82 8.23 -9.32 17.29
N PHE A 83 8.26 -10.09 18.37
CA PHE A 83 7.18 -10.18 19.33
C PHE A 83 7.56 -9.45 20.63
N ARG A 84 6.71 -8.56 21.14
CA ARG A 84 6.94 -7.88 22.45
C ARG A 84 6.57 -8.74 23.66
N GLY A 85 5.84 -9.82 23.46
CA GLY A 85 5.45 -10.83 24.44
C GLY A 85 5.48 -12.21 23.81
N GLU A 86 4.92 -13.21 24.49
CA GLU A 86 4.85 -14.58 24.01
C GLU A 86 4.15 -14.64 22.64
N PRO A 87 4.76 -15.30 21.62
CA PRO A 87 4.19 -15.39 20.27
C PRO A 87 2.81 -16.03 20.18
N SER A 88 2.44 -16.87 21.15
CA SER A 88 1.11 -17.49 21.23
C SER A 88 -0.01 -16.53 21.66
N THR A 89 0.34 -15.41 22.31
CA THR A 89 -0.63 -14.46 22.87
C THR A 89 -0.45 -13.04 22.37
N THR A 90 0.68 -12.76 21.72
CA THR A 90 1.03 -11.41 21.22
C THR A 90 1.23 -11.44 19.73
N ARG A 91 0.58 -10.56 19.00
CA ARG A 91 0.73 -10.40 17.55
C ARG A 91 2.13 -9.92 17.19
N VAL A 92 2.58 -10.24 16.00
CA VAL A 92 3.87 -9.81 15.49
C VAL A 92 3.85 -8.30 15.24
N SER A 93 4.89 -7.62 15.74
CA SER A 93 5.23 -6.24 15.38
C SER A 93 6.18 -6.27 14.20
N ALA A 94 5.96 -5.41 13.22
CA ALA A 94 6.83 -5.34 12.05
C ALA A 94 7.03 -3.90 11.58
N GLY A 95 8.18 -3.64 10.98
CA GLY A 95 8.49 -2.38 10.32
C GLY A 95 9.32 -2.60 9.07
N THR A 96 9.13 -1.75 8.09
CA THR A 96 9.91 -1.69 6.86
C THR A 96 10.57 -0.33 6.74
N ALA A 97 11.82 -0.31 6.30
CA ALA A 97 12.53 0.91 5.94
C ALA A 97 13.12 0.73 4.53
N SER A 98 13.08 1.79 3.73
CA SER A 98 13.69 1.79 2.40
C SER A 98 14.34 3.14 2.13
N LEU A 99 15.52 3.10 1.51
CA LEU A 99 16.24 4.27 1.02
C LEU A 99 16.63 4.00 -0.42
N THR A 100 16.18 4.87 -1.33
CA THR A 100 16.52 4.77 -2.76
C THR A 100 16.93 6.11 -3.32
N ILE A 101 17.86 6.08 -4.26
CA ILE A 101 18.28 7.21 -5.09
C ILE A 101 18.07 6.87 -6.56
N SER A 102 17.90 7.86 -7.39
CA SER A 102 17.66 7.67 -8.82
C SER A 102 18.53 8.56 -9.71
N THR A 103 18.65 8.17 -10.99
CA THR A 103 19.39 8.95 -12.00
C THR A 103 18.69 10.28 -12.35
N ARG A 104 17.47 10.52 -11.85
CA ARG A 104 16.75 11.80 -12.00
C ARG A 104 16.70 12.57 -10.68
N GLU A 105 17.76 12.44 -9.86
CA GLU A 105 17.96 13.18 -8.62
C GLU A 105 16.86 12.98 -7.57
N GLN A 106 16.13 11.87 -7.64
CA GLN A 106 15.17 11.56 -6.59
C GLN A 106 15.86 10.84 -5.43
N LEU A 107 15.48 11.22 -4.22
CA LEU A 107 15.83 10.58 -2.96
C LEU A 107 14.54 10.19 -2.26
N VAL A 108 14.35 8.92 -1.96
CA VAL A 108 13.14 8.42 -1.30
C VAL A 108 13.53 7.61 -0.07
N PHE A 109 13.19 8.12 1.11
CA PHE A 109 13.34 7.43 2.38
C PHE A 109 11.97 7.25 3.02
N ASN A 110 11.56 5.99 3.21
CA ASN A 110 10.29 5.64 3.82
C ASN A 110 10.52 4.70 5.00
N VAL A 111 9.82 4.95 6.10
CA VAL A 111 9.75 4.08 7.27
C VAL A 111 8.29 3.86 7.62
N ARG A 112 7.85 2.61 7.60
CA ARG A 112 6.50 2.23 7.99
C ARG A 112 6.56 1.12 9.01
N PHE A 113 5.75 1.21 10.04
CA PHE A 113 5.71 0.18 11.06
C PHE A 113 4.33 0.02 11.68
N HIS A 114 4.13 -1.15 12.25
CA HIS A 114 3.06 -1.41 13.21
C HIS A 114 3.63 -2.18 14.40
N SER A 115 3.15 -1.90 15.59
CA SER A 115 3.66 -2.49 16.81
C SER A 115 2.53 -2.79 17.80
N PHE A 116 2.49 -4.04 18.26
CA PHE A 116 1.62 -4.48 19.34
C PHE A 116 2.39 -4.51 20.66
N SER A 117 1.78 -4.02 21.73
CA SER A 117 2.32 -4.25 23.08
C SER A 117 2.10 -5.72 23.49
N GLU A 118 2.76 -6.13 24.56
CA GLU A 118 2.51 -7.44 25.18
C GLU A 118 1.01 -7.65 25.44
N GLY A 119 0.51 -8.84 25.05
CA GLY A 119 -0.90 -9.19 25.12
C GLY A 119 -1.82 -8.34 24.25
N ASN A 120 -1.29 -7.63 23.25
CA ASN A 120 -2.03 -6.82 22.27
C ASN A 120 -2.90 -5.71 22.87
N ARG A 121 -2.50 -5.13 24.01
CA ARG A 121 -3.29 -4.06 24.66
C ARG A 121 -3.23 -2.73 23.92
N TRP A 122 -2.08 -2.43 23.33
CA TRP A 122 -1.84 -1.23 22.53
C TRP A 122 -1.39 -1.62 21.13
N PHE A 123 -1.82 -0.85 20.16
CA PHE A 123 -1.44 -0.92 18.77
C PHE A 123 -0.96 0.45 18.32
N ILE A 124 0.27 0.52 17.82
CA ILE A 124 0.91 1.75 17.36
C ILE A 124 1.28 1.56 15.90
N GLU A 125 1.02 2.54 15.07
CA GLU A 125 1.39 2.55 13.67
C GLU A 125 2.04 3.86 13.29
N GLY A 126 3.03 3.78 12.37
CA GLY A 126 3.66 4.95 11.77
C GLY A 126 3.82 4.79 10.25
N ASP A 127 3.62 5.89 9.52
CA ASP A 127 3.96 6.07 8.10
C ASP A 127 4.76 7.36 7.96
N ASN A 128 6.08 7.21 7.86
CA ASN A 128 7.03 8.32 7.79
C ASN A 128 7.73 8.31 6.44
N ARG A 129 7.65 9.41 5.70
CA ARG A 129 8.20 9.55 4.36
C ARG A 129 9.00 10.85 4.27
N PHE A 130 10.19 10.77 3.69
CA PHE A 130 11.05 11.90 3.40
C PHE A 130 11.54 11.72 1.97
N GLN A 131 11.06 12.56 1.07
CA GLN A 131 11.27 12.33 -0.35
C GLN A 131 11.61 13.64 -1.06
N LYS A 132 12.61 13.60 -1.92
CA LYS A 132 12.78 14.52 -3.03
C LYS A 132 12.38 13.75 -4.29
N THR A 133 11.26 14.12 -4.90
CA THR A 133 10.63 13.27 -5.92
C THR A 133 9.98 14.07 -7.03
N SER A 134 9.44 13.38 -8.00
CA SER A 134 8.62 13.97 -9.06
C SER A 134 7.40 13.12 -9.35
N GLN A 135 6.28 13.78 -9.65
CA GLN A 135 5.02 13.14 -10.02
C GLN A 135 4.42 13.84 -11.25
N LYS A 136 3.69 13.09 -12.07
CA LYS A 136 2.85 13.71 -13.10
C LYS A 136 1.52 14.16 -12.49
N ILE A 137 1.10 15.38 -12.83
CA ILE A 137 -0.19 15.95 -12.44
C ILE A 137 -1.18 15.72 -13.57
N TYR A 138 -2.21 14.92 -13.32
CA TYR A 138 -3.23 14.54 -14.31
C TYR A 138 -4.57 15.28 -14.11
N GLY A 139 -4.81 15.86 -12.94
CA GLY A 139 -6.09 16.42 -12.54
C GLY A 139 -6.93 15.47 -11.70
N PHE A 140 -8.16 15.89 -11.40
CA PHE A 140 -9.14 15.13 -10.63
C PHE A 140 -10.06 14.36 -11.57
N GLY A 141 -10.52 13.19 -11.10
CA GLY A 141 -11.38 12.26 -11.83
C GLY A 141 -10.66 11.02 -12.35
N THR A 142 -11.42 10.11 -12.88
CA THR A 142 -10.92 8.90 -13.54
C THR A 142 -10.74 9.11 -15.06
N ASP A 143 -11.55 10.01 -15.64
CA ASP A 143 -11.50 10.33 -17.07
C ASP A 143 -10.59 11.53 -17.36
N THR A 144 -9.30 11.40 -17.00
CA THR A 144 -8.29 12.43 -17.22
C THR A 144 -7.31 11.99 -18.31
N PRO A 145 -7.05 12.82 -19.34
CA PRO A 145 -6.12 12.47 -20.41
C PRO A 145 -4.69 12.41 -19.90
N SER A 146 -3.94 11.40 -20.31
CA SER A 146 -2.52 11.24 -19.95
C SER A 146 -1.60 12.19 -20.73
N SER A 147 -2.07 12.73 -21.87
CA SER A 147 -1.29 13.61 -22.76
C SER A 147 -1.08 15.03 -22.21
N SER A 148 -1.97 15.51 -21.36
CA SER A 148 -1.91 16.85 -20.75
C SER A 148 -1.20 16.87 -19.39
N ALA A 149 -0.60 15.78 -18.97
CA ALA A 149 0.02 15.69 -17.65
C ALA A 149 1.34 16.47 -17.56
N VAL A 150 1.42 17.39 -16.62
CA VAL A 150 2.63 18.15 -16.31
C VAL A 150 3.47 17.39 -15.29
N LYS A 151 4.75 17.20 -15.55
CA LYS A 151 5.68 16.58 -14.61
C LYS A 151 6.19 17.63 -13.63
N THR A 152 6.03 17.37 -12.34
CA THR A 152 6.27 18.30 -11.24
C THR A 152 7.23 17.69 -10.23
N ASN A 153 8.23 18.45 -9.82
CA ASN A 153 9.15 18.12 -8.73
C ASN A 153 8.64 18.72 -7.42
N PHE A 154 8.91 18.06 -6.32
CA PHE A 154 8.66 18.56 -4.98
C PHE A 154 9.43 17.77 -3.92
N ASP A 155 9.60 18.39 -2.75
CA ASP A 155 10.06 17.74 -1.54
C ASP A 155 8.82 17.34 -0.72
N PHE A 156 8.80 16.10 -0.22
CA PHE A 156 7.68 15.57 0.54
C PHE A 156 8.11 15.06 1.90
N VAL A 157 7.43 15.53 2.93
CA VAL A 157 7.55 15.02 4.30
C VAL A 157 6.17 14.57 4.78
N ARG A 158 6.09 13.33 5.24
CA ARG A 158 4.93 12.77 5.94
C ARG A 158 5.36 12.27 7.29
N LEU A 159 4.60 12.62 8.32
CA LEU A 159 4.70 12.07 9.67
C LEU A 159 3.29 11.71 10.13
N HIS A 160 2.90 10.47 9.99
CA HIS A 160 1.62 9.95 10.45
C HIS A 160 1.86 8.94 11.56
N GLU A 161 1.48 9.29 12.78
CA GLU A 161 1.65 8.45 13.96
C GLU A 161 0.31 8.24 14.64
N THR A 162 -0.05 6.98 14.89
CA THR A 162 -1.32 6.63 15.52
C THR A 162 -1.10 5.68 16.69
N ILE A 163 -1.89 5.84 17.73
CA ILE A 163 -1.92 4.95 18.87
C ILE A 163 -3.36 4.54 19.17
N SER A 164 -3.58 3.25 19.31
CA SER A 164 -4.91 2.68 19.57
C SER A 164 -4.87 1.70 20.71
N ARG A 165 -5.90 1.70 21.54
CA ARG A 165 -6.09 0.77 22.64
C ARG A 165 -7.08 -0.30 22.26
N ARG A 166 -6.80 -1.55 22.64
CA ARG A 166 -7.76 -2.63 22.50
C ARG A 166 -8.94 -2.43 23.45
N VAL A 167 -10.15 -2.29 22.90
CA VAL A 167 -11.40 -2.07 23.65
C VAL A 167 -12.25 -3.35 23.74
N ALA A 168 -12.10 -4.25 22.78
CA ALA A 168 -12.71 -5.59 22.77
C ALA A 168 -11.78 -6.55 22.02
N ASN A 169 -12.16 -7.84 21.93
CA ASN A 169 -11.36 -8.81 21.18
C ASN A 169 -11.19 -8.35 19.73
N ASP A 170 -9.91 -8.19 19.32
CA ASP A 170 -9.47 -7.77 17.99
C ASP A 170 -9.94 -6.36 17.56
N ILE A 171 -10.53 -5.58 18.46
CA ILE A 171 -11.04 -4.21 18.18
C ILE A 171 -10.18 -3.18 18.90
N TYR A 172 -9.67 -2.20 18.14
CA TYR A 172 -8.84 -1.11 18.62
C TYR A 172 -9.47 0.21 18.26
N ILE A 173 -9.42 1.16 19.19
CA ILE A 173 -9.87 2.54 19.00
C ILE A 173 -8.76 3.46 19.50
N GLY A 174 -8.50 4.53 18.76
CA GLY A 174 -7.42 5.44 19.12
C GLY A 174 -7.43 6.74 18.35
N GLY A 175 -6.34 7.46 18.47
CA GLY A 175 -6.11 8.73 17.79
C GLY A 175 -4.72 8.79 17.16
N GLY A 176 -4.49 9.83 16.41
CA GLY A 176 -3.20 10.05 15.76
C GLY A 176 -2.92 11.52 15.50
N PHE A 177 -1.66 11.76 15.20
CA PHE A 177 -1.15 13.01 14.66
C PHE A 177 -0.75 12.77 13.20
N LEU A 178 -1.17 13.67 12.31
CA LEU A 178 -0.93 13.58 10.87
C LEU A 178 -0.35 14.91 10.38
N PHE A 179 0.82 14.83 9.75
CA PHE A 179 1.48 15.97 9.14
C PHE A 179 1.96 15.56 7.74
N ASP A 180 1.61 16.37 6.74
CA ASP A 180 2.08 16.29 5.37
C ASP A 180 2.59 17.65 4.92
N SER A 181 3.75 17.69 4.27
CA SER A 181 4.32 18.90 3.67
C SER A 181 4.85 18.59 2.28
N HIS A 182 4.34 19.29 1.30
CA HIS A 182 4.84 19.32 -0.07
C HIS A 182 5.45 20.70 -0.31
N SER A 183 6.77 20.80 -0.40
CA SER A 183 7.49 22.06 -0.59
C SER A 183 8.30 22.04 -1.88
N ASN A 184 8.79 23.19 -2.30
CA ASN A 184 9.57 23.36 -3.54
C ASN A 184 8.83 22.81 -4.77
N VAL A 185 7.52 23.07 -4.86
CA VAL A 185 6.67 22.58 -5.97
C VAL A 185 6.92 23.40 -7.21
N HIS A 186 7.48 22.79 -8.26
CA HIS A 186 7.78 23.42 -9.54
C HIS A 186 7.75 22.41 -10.70
N PRO A 187 7.55 22.82 -11.95
CA PRO A 187 7.60 21.91 -13.09
C PRO A 187 9.02 21.36 -13.28
N THR A 188 9.14 20.09 -13.67
CA THR A 188 10.47 19.50 -13.97
C THR A 188 11.16 20.19 -15.14
N ASN A 189 10.38 20.71 -16.11
CA ASN A 189 10.84 21.61 -17.16
C ASN A 189 10.35 23.02 -16.80
N GLU A 190 11.25 23.90 -16.37
CA GLU A 190 10.93 25.27 -15.97
C GLU A 190 10.21 26.10 -17.05
N SER A 191 10.40 25.74 -18.32
CA SER A 191 9.75 26.35 -19.47
C SER A 191 8.50 25.59 -19.94
N ASP A 192 7.90 24.71 -19.14
CA ASP A 192 6.69 23.98 -19.54
C ASP A 192 5.52 24.97 -19.71
N PRO A 193 5.00 25.16 -20.94
CA PRO A 193 3.94 26.13 -21.20
C PRO A 193 2.62 25.78 -20.51
N ASN A 194 2.43 24.52 -20.10
CA ASN A 194 1.22 24.06 -19.46
C ASN A 194 1.27 24.19 -17.92
N TRP A 195 2.41 24.66 -17.35
CA TRP A 195 2.54 24.74 -15.89
C TRP A 195 1.50 25.65 -15.26
N LEU A 196 1.36 26.88 -15.75
CA LEU A 196 0.44 27.88 -15.17
C LEU A 196 -1.04 27.53 -15.35
N THR A 197 -1.35 26.64 -16.27
CA THR A 197 -2.70 26.10 -16.52
C THR A 197 -2.86 24.68 -16.03
N SER A 198 -1.86 24.15 -15.32
CA SER A 198 -1.92 22.76 -14.80
C SER A 198 -3.04 22.60 -13.78
N PRO A 199 -3.58 21.38 -13.64
CA PRO A 199 -4.59 21.09 -12.64
C PRO A 199 -4.16 21.43 -11.20
N TYR A 200 -2.87 21.34 -10.88
CA TYR A 200 -2.32 21.78 -9.60
C TYR A 200 -2.52 23.27 -9.36
N ILE A 201 -2.09 24.11 -10.31
CA ILE A 201 -2.18 25.57 -10.20
C ILE A 201 -3.64 26.00 -10.16
N THR A 202 -4.46 25.51 -11.09
CA THR A 202 -5.89 25.86 -11.17
C THR A 202 -6.61 25.50 -9.87
N TYR A 203 -6.47 24.28 -9.41
CA TYR A 203 -7.07 23.82 -8.15
C TYR A 203 -6.59 24.63 -6.93
N SER A 204 -5.28 24.92 -6.86
CA SER A 204 -4.72 25.70 -5.74
C SER A 204 -5.29 27.09 -5.68
N LEU A 205 -5.33 27.82 -6.82
CA LEU A 205 -5.88 29.18 -6.89
C LEU A 205 -7.38 29.22 -6.57
N GLU A 206 -8.18 28.26 -7.08
CA GLU A 206 -9.60 28.18 -6.81
C GLU A 206 -9.95 27.93 -5.33
N ASN A 207 -9.05 27.26 -4.61
CA ASN A 207 -9.24 26.94 -3.19
C ASN A 207 -8.40 27.81 -2.24
N GLY A 208 -7.74 28.88 -2.76
CA GLY A 208 -6.93 29.79 -1.94
C GLY A 208 -5.66 29.15 -1.35
N LEU A 209 -5.15 28.08 -1.97
CA LEU A 209 -3.97 27.36 -1.51
C LEU A 209 -2.69 27.94 -2.17
N PRO A 210 -1.55 27.93 -1.46
CA PRO A 210 -0.28 28.36 -2.03
C PRO A 210 0.19 27.43 -3.15
N ILE A 211 0.89 28.00 -4.14
CA ILE A 211 1.36 27.26 -5.34
C ILE A 211 2.82 26.80 -5.25
N GLY A 212 3.62 27.35 -4.32
CA GLY A 212 5.04 26.97 -4.13
C GLY A 212 5.25 25.79 -3.18
N GLY A 213 4.20 25.38 -2.49
CA GLY A 213 4.18 24.26 -1.55
C GLY A 213 2.91 24.30 -0.75
N GLN A 214 2.51 23.14 -0.19
CA GLN A 214 1.28 22.98 0.57
C GLN A 214 1.52 22.10 1.78
N GLN A 215 0.88 22.43 2.91
CA GLN A 215 1.01 21.69 4.16
C GLN A 215 -0.36 21.34 4.75
N SER A 216 -0.40 20.22 5.43
CA SER A 216 -1.54 19.76 6.23
C SER A 216 -1.06 19.28 7.58
N ALA A 217 -1.64 19.77 8.64
CA ALA A 217 -1.39 19.26 9.98
C ALA A 217 -2.71 19.07 10.73
N GLY A 218 -2.81 17.98 11.48
CA GLY A 218 -4.04 17.68 12.18
C GLY A 218 -4.01 16.41 13.00
N VAL A 219 -5.19 15.98 13.40
CA VAL A 219 -5.41 14.79 14.21
C VAL A 219 -6.30 13.79 13.51
N SER A 220 -6.29 12.55 13.98
CA SER A 220 -7.22 11.53 13.51
C SER A 220 -7.90 10.78 14.64
N PHE A 221 -9.10 10.31 14.36
CA PHE A 221 -9.75 9.23 15.09
C PHE A 221 -9.63 7.94 14.30
N ASN A 222 -9.23 6.84 14.97
CA ASN A 222 -8.93 5.58 14.32
C ASN A 222 -9.71 4.44 14.95
N ALA A 223 -10.26 3.56 14.12
CA ALA A 223 -10.87 2.31 14.52
C ALA A 223 -10.27 1.17 13.68
N LEU A 224 -9.98 0.03 14.30
CA LEU A 224 -9.40 -1.13 13.67
C LEU A 224 -10.02 -2.40 14.22
N VAL A 225 -10.41 -3.31 13.33
CA VAL A 225 -10.70 -4.71 13.66
C VAL A 225 -9.72 -5.59 12.91
N ASN A 226 -8.95 -6.45 13.60
CA ASN A 226 -7.93 -7.28 12.97
C ASN A 226 -8.07 -8.73 13.38
N ARG A 227 -8.70 -9.52 12.53
CA ARG A 227 -8.95 -10.96 12.71
C ARG A 227 -8.13 -11.82 11.74
N ARG A 228 -6.99 -11.32 11.28
CA ARG A 228 -6.05 -12.09 10.48
C ARG A 228 -5.27 -13.08 11.36
N ASP A 229 -4.87 -14.19 10.76
CA ASP A 229 -3.99 -15.18 11.39
C ASP A 229 -2.52 -14.72 11.42
N ASN A 230 -2.11 -13.82 10.52
CA ASN A 230 -0.78 -13.24 10.46
C ASN A 230 -0.85 -11.79 9.98
N ASP A 231 -0.06 -10.88 10.58
CA ASP A 231 -0.09 -9.45 10.26
C ASP A 231 0.82 -9.07 9.07
N ILE A 232 1.71 -9.97 8.62
CA ILE A 232 2.65 -9.76 7.53
C ILE A 232 2.14 -10.37 6.22
N SER A 233 1.74 -11.65 6.23
CA SER A 233 1.16 -12.32 5.06
C SER A 233 0.04 -13.27 5.53
N ALA A 234 -1.15 -12.73 5.65
CA ALA A 234 -2.30 -13.47 6.13
C ALA A 234 -2.70 -14.58 5.15
N ARG A 235 -3.07 -15.73 5.69
CA ARG A 235 -3.59 -16.90 4.96
C ARG A 235 -5.09 -17.04 5.10
N ARG A 236 -5.66 -16.51 6.19
CA ARG A 236 -7.09 -16.50 6.51
C ARG A 236 -7.46 -15.32 7.37
N GLY A 237 -8.75 -15.02 7.41
CA GLY A 237 -9.31 -13.97 8.25
C GLY A 237 -9.45 -12.66 7.51
N TRP A 238 -9.63 -11.57 8.23
CA TRP A 238 -9.88 -10.25 7.66
C TRP A 238 -9.41 -9.13 8.58
N ILE A 239 -9.25 -7.95 8.03
CA ILE A 239 -8.96 -6.70 8.73
C ILE A 239 -9.82 -5.60 8.12
N ALA A 240 -10.33 -4.72 8.96
CA ALA A 240 -10.97 -3.49 8.53
C ALA A 240 -10.51 -2.34 9.42
N SER A 241 -10.20 -1.21 8.83
CA SER A 241 -9.85 0.01 9.54
C SER A 241 -10.57 1.21 8.96
N GLY A 242 -10.89 2.17 9.83
CA GLY A 242 -11.39 3.49 9.49
C GLY A 242 -10.52 4.54 10.16
N GLN A 243 -10.15 5.58 9.42
CA GLN A 243 -9.47 6.75 9.92
C GLN A 243 -10.26 7.99 9.51
N TYR A 244 -10.64 8.80 10.47
CA TYR A 244 -11.22 10.11 10.23
C TYR A 244 -10.19 11.18 10.60
N ARG A 245 -9.70 11.90 9.59
CA ARG A 245 -8.71 12.96 9.70
C ARG A 245 -9.39 14.32 9.76
N VAL A 246 -8.90 15.18 10.65
CA VAL A 246 -9.25 16.61 10.71
C VAL A 246 -7.95 17.40 10.68
N SER A 247 -7.77 18.17 9.62
CA SER A 247 -6.65 19.09 9.44
C SER A 247 -7.10 20.52 9.70
N PHE A 248 -6.21 21.34 10.26
CA PHE A 248 -6.54 22.70 10.70
C PHE A 248 -5.66 23.72 9.99
N ASP A 249 -6.28 24.78 9.51
CA ASP A 249 -5.59 25.98 9.01
C ASP A 249 -4.73 26.61 10.11
N GLY A 250 -3.52 27.03 9.76
CA GLY A 250 -2.52 27.63 10.64
C GLY A 250 -1.87 26.68 11.65
N PHE A 251 -2.41 25.49 11.92
CA PHE A 251 -1.80 24.53 12.84
C PHE A 251 -0.54 23.91 12.20
N LEU A 252 0.63 24.14 12.82
CA LEU A 252 1.94 23.75 12.31
C LEU A 252 2.17 24.10 10.82
N GLY A 253 1.62 25.24 10.38
CA GLY A 253 1.74 25.70 9.02
C GLY A 253 0.75 25.09 8.03
N GLY A 254 -0.33 24.45 8.51
CA GLY A 254 -1.39 23.92 7.65
C GLY A 254 -2.08 25.02 6.84
N ASP A 255 -2.27 24.79 5.54
CA ASP A 255 -2.77 25.80 4.58
C ASP A 255 -4.30 25.82 4.46
N SER A 256 -4.98 24.85 5.04
CA SER A 256 -6.45 24.78 5.00
C SER A 256 -7.04 23.88 6.09
N SER A 257 -8.29 24.17 6.48
CA SER A 257 -9.09 23.27 7.30
C SER A 257 -9.89 22.34 6.40
N TRP A 258 -9.66 21.03 6.55
CA TRP A 258 -10.34 20.00 5.77
C TRP A 258 -10.45 18.69 6.52
N GLN A 259 -11.35 17.83 6.06
CA GLN A 259 -11.62 16.55 6.71
C GLN A 259 -11.68 15.41 5.68
N GLN A 260 -11.22 14.22 6.09
CA GLN A 260 -11.17 13.04 5.23
C GLN A 260 -11.54 11.79 6.03
N LEU A 261 -12.26 10.90 5.37
CA LEU A 261 -12.54 9.54 5.85
C LEU A 261 -11.81 8.55 4.94
N ASP A 262 -10.93 7.75 5.53
CA ASP A 262 -10.30 6.60 4.89
C ASP A 262 -10.88 5.31 5.47
N VAL A 263 -11.21 4.36 4.60
CA VAL A 263 -11.68 3.02 4.97
C VAL A 263 -10.84 2.00 4.19
N ASP A 264 -10.23 1.07 4.91
CA ASP A 264 -9.45 -0.03 4.35
C ASP A 264 -10.01 -1.36 4.86
N ALA A 265 -10.38 -2.25 3.96
CA ALA A 265 -10.90 -3.56 4.29
C ALA A 265 -10.21 -4.64 3.45
N ARG A 266 -9.75 -5.71 4.10
CA ARG A 266 -9.06 -6.83 3.47
C ARG A 266 -9.57 -8.14 4.02
N ALA A 267 -9.70 -9.13 3.12
CA ALA A 267 -10.14 -10.47 3.49
C ALA A 267 -9.24 -11.51 2.81
N TYR A 268 -9.00 -12.62 3.50
CA TYR A 268 -8.16 -13.72 3.05
C TYR A 268 -8.93 -15.01 3.18
N VAL A 269 -9.32 -15.57 2.03
CA VAL A 269 -10.15 -16.76 1.93
C VAL A 269 -9.28 -17.96 1.57
N PRO A 270 -9.02 -18.89 2.49
CA PRO A 270 -8.23 -20.08 2.19
C PRO A 270 -9.00 -21.01 1.25
N LEU A 271 -8.32 -21.49 0.21
CA LEU A 271 -8.82 -22.52 -0.71
C LEU A 271 -8.31 -23.92 -0.34
N THR A 272 -7.33 -24.00 0.56
CA THR A 272 -6.74 -25.25 1.07
C THR A 272 -6.60 -25.21 2.59
N THR A 273 -6.41 -26.36 3.23
CA THR A 273 -6.39 -26.53 4.70
C THR A 273 -5.48 -25.54 5.43
N TYR A 274 -4.28 -25.26 4.91
CA TYR A 274 -3.33 -24.32 5.52
C TYR A 274 -3.31 -22.95 4.82
N GLY A 275 -4.27 -22.67 3.92
CA GLY A 275 -4.36 -21.40 3.22
C GLY A 275 -3.17 -21.09 2.29
N ARG A 276 -2.46 -22.13 1.85
CA ARG A 276 -1.34 -21.95 0.88
C ARG A 276 -1.85 -21.47 -0.46
N HIS A 277 -3.01 -22.01 -0.91
CA HIS A 277 -3.81 -21.43 -1.99
C HIS A 277 -4.92 -20.59 -1.35
N ARG A 278 -5.03 -19.33 -1.72
CA ARG A 278 -6.01 -18.41 -1.15
C ARG A 278 -6.39 -17.31 -2.13
N ILE A 279 -7.55 -16.74 -1.93
CA ILE A 279 -7.96 -15.47 -2.53
C ILE A 279 -7.78 -14.38 -1.46
N ALA A 280 -7.09 -13.33 -1.84
CA ALA A 280 -6.99 -12.11 -1.06
C ALA A 280 -7.82 -11.03 -1.72
N LEU A 281 -8.64 -10.32 -0.95
CA LEU A 281 -9.51 -9.24 -1.40
C LEU A 281 -9.12 -7.96 -0.66
N TRP A 282 -9.04 -6.85 -1.36
CA TRP A 282 -8.78 -5.54 -0.80
C TRP A 282 -9.75 -4.52 -1.35
N SER A 283 -10.33 -3.72 -0.47
CA SER A 283 -11.10 -2.51 -0.80
C SER A 283 -10.55 -1.34 0.00
N TYR A 284 -10.25 -0.25 -0.67
CA TYR A 284 -9.81 0.99 -0.09
C TYR A 284 -10.69 2.13 -0.60
N ALA A 285 -11.19 2.96 0.30
CA ALA A 285 -12.00 4.12 -0.01
C ALA A 285 -11.47 5.32 0.75
N SER A 286 -11.36 6.45 0.09
CA SER A 286 -10.88 7.71 0.66
C SER A 286 -11.77 8.86 0.18
N PHE A 287 -12.29 9.65 1.10
CA PHE A 287 -13.30 10.68 0.83
C PHE A 287 -12.95 11.97 1.57
N VAL A 288 -12.68 13.06 0.85
CA VAL A 288 -12.73 14.40 1.44
C VAL A 288 -14.19 14.70 1.77
N THR A 289 -14.48 14.82 3.05
CA THR A 289 -15.85 14.99 3.57
C THR A 289 -16.21 16.46 3.77
N GLN A 290 -15.20 17.30 4.03
CA GLN A 290 -15.37 18.74 4.25
C GLN A 290 -14.10 19.51 3.85
N GLY A 291 -14.26 20.75 3.39
CA GLY A 291 -13.16 21.64 3.01
C GLY A 291 -12.49 21.25 1.69
N ALA A 292 -11.32 21.84 1.43
CA ALA A 292 -10.47 21.55 0.30
C ALA A 292 -9.12 21.02 0.82
N ALA A 293 -8.82 19.75 0.55
CA ALA A 293 -7.51 19.19 0.84
C ALA A 293 -6.45 19.85 -0.05
N PRO A 294 -5.22 20.08 0.42
CA PRO A 294 -4.10 20.37 -0.45
C PRO A 294 -4.02 19.37 -1.62
N TYR A 295 -3.60 19.83 -2.79
CA TYR A 295 -3.70 19.05 -4.03
C TYR A 295 -3.08 17.65 -3.90
N PHE A 296 -1.87 17.56 -3.34
CA PHE A 296 -1.17 16.28 -3.21
C PHE A 296 -1.70 15.41 -2.07
N ASP A 297 -2.44 15.98 -1.10
CA ASP A 297 -3.08 15.24 0.00
C ASP A 297 -4.46 14.69 -0.38
N ALA A 298 -5.06 15.20 -1.47
CA ALA A 298 -6.35 14.68 -1.95
C ALA A 298 -6.25 13.19 -2.32
N PRO A 299 -7.32 12.39 -2.09
CA PRO A 299 -7.36 10.96 -2.37
C PRO A 299 -6.81 10.59 -3.74
N THR A 300 -5.82 9.70 -3.80
CA THR A 300 -5.17 9.33 -5.07
C THR A 300 -4.58 7.91 -5.05
N THR A 301 -4.32 7.38 -6.25
CA THR A 301 -3.68 6.07 -6.44
C THR A 301 -2.27 6.04 -5.88
N ALA A 302 -1.91 4.91 -5.26
CA ALA A 302 -0.61 4.60 -4.65
C ALA A 302 -0.20 5.50 -3.45
N MET A 303 -1.14 6.31 -2.91
CA MET A 303 -0.93 7.10 -1.69
C MET A 303 -1.55 6.46 -0.45
N ASP A 304 -2.16 5.29 -0.60
CA ASP A 304 -2.55 4.45 0.53
C ASP A 304 -1.36 4.18 1.47
N LYS A 305 -1.62 3.73 2.67
CA LYS A 305 -0.62 3.47 3.71
C LYS A 305 0.59 2.65 3.23
N TYR A 306 0.37 1.69 2.33
CA TYR A 306 1.44 0.84 1.80
C TYR A 306 1.99 1.32 0.45
N GLY A 307 1.34 2.31 -0.19
CA GLY A 307 1.73 2.83 -1.49
C GLY A 307 1.60 1.80 -2.61
N ARG A 308 0.55 0.96 -2.57
CA ARG A 308 0.42 -0.20 -3.46
C ARG A 308 -0.94 -0.33 -4.14
N SER A 309 -1.88 0.56 -3.84
CA SER A 309 -3.14 0.62 -4.57
C SER A 309 -2.90 0.94 -6.06
N ALA A 310 -3.74 0.39 -6.91
CA ALA A 310 -3.73 0.61 -8.35
C ALA A 310 -2.42 0.19 -9.06
N ARG A 311 -1.90 -1.00 -8.74
CA ARG A 311 -0.79 -1.60 -9.49
C ARG A 311 -1.10 -1.58 -11.00
N GLY A 312 -0.12 -1.18 -11.82
CA GLY A 312 -0.27 -0.92 -13.26
C GLY A 312 -0.36 0.57 -13.59
N TYR A 313 -0.61 1.43 -12.61
CA TYR A 313 -0.67 2.88 -12.80
C TYR A 313 0.44 3.59 -12.01
N ALA A 314 0.81 4.77 -12.50
CA ALA A 314 1.73 5.64 -11.77
C ALA A 314 1.05 6.19 -10.50
N GLU A 315 1.86 6.50 -9.50
CA GLU A 315 1.41 7.25 -8.32
C GLU A 315 0.77 8.57 -8.75
N GLY A 316 -0.39 8.91 -8.18
CA GLY A 316 -1.12 10.12 -8.52
C GLY A 316 -1.87 10.09 -9.86
N ARG A 317 -1.94 8.93 -10.57
CA ARG A 317 -2.60 8.84 -11.88
C ARG A 317 -4.09 9.17 -11.81
N TYR A 318 -4.78 8.67 -10.81
CA TYR A 318 -6.19 8.97 -10.55
C TYR A 318 -6.30 9.63 -9.19
N ARG A 319 -6.85 10.82 -9.18
CA ARG A 319 -7.02 11.69 -8.00
C ARG A 319 -8.44 12.24 -7.98
N GLY A 320 -9.01 12.43 -6.81
CA GLY A 320 -10.34 13.01 -6.70
C GLY A 320 -10.67 13.43 -5.28
N GLU A 321 -11.78 14.12 -5.08
CA GLU A 321 -12.30 14.35 -3.74
C GLU A 321 -12.78 13.06 -3.08
N LYS A 322 -13.15 12.08 -3.93
CA LYS A 322 -13.49 10.72 -3.51
C LYS A 322 -12.78 9.72 -4.41
N LEU A 323 -12.24 8.69 -3.80
CA LEU A 323 -11.59 7.60 -4.51
C LEU A 323 -12.02 6.26 -3.91
N ILE A 324 -12.31 5.28 -4.77
CA ILE A 324 -12.51 3.89 -4.37
C ILE A 324 -11.59 3.02 -5.20
N TYR A 325 -10.96 2.09 -4.53
CA TYR A 325 -10.12 1.04 -5.10
C TYR A 325 -10.60 -0.32 -4.64
N GLY A 326 -10.57 -1.30 -5.53
CA GLY A 326 -10.84 -2.70 -5.26
C GLY A 326 -9.82 -3.61 -5.93
N GLU A 327 -9.41 -4.69 -5.25
CA GLU A 327 -8.49 -5.68 -5.77
C GLU A 327 -8.89 -7.09 -5.34
N ALA A 328 -8.76 -8.04 -6.28
CA ALA A 328 -8.84 -9.46 -6.01
C ALA A 328 -7.53 -10.12 -6.47
N GLU A 329 -6.87 -10.87 -5.58
CA GLU A 329 -5.59 -11.52 -5.83
C GLU A 329 -5.65 -13.00 -5.44
N TYR A 330 -5.32 -13.87 -6.36
CA TYR A 330 -5.00 -15.26 -6.07
C TYR A 330 -3.53 -15.37 -5.66
N ARG A 331 -3.25 -16.13 -4.57
CA ARG A 331 -1.91 -16.47 -4.09
C ARG A 331 -1.78 -17.96 -3.94
N GLY A 332 -0.71 -18.53 -4.49
CA GLY A 332 -0.46 -19.96 -4.37
C GLY A 332 1.02 -20.34 -4.55
N PRO A 333 1.44 -21.49 -3.99
CA PRO A 333 2.79 -22.02 -4.21
C PRO A 333 2.93 -22.62 -5.61
N ILE A 334 4.11 -22.44 -6.22
CA ILE A 334 4.53 -23.19 -7.42
C ILE A 334 5.25 -24.48 -6.99
N THR A 335 6.07 -24.39 -5.94
CA THR A 335 6.85 -25.51 -5.42
C THR A 335 6.14 -26.20 -4.26
N ARG A 336 6.28 -27.53 -4.16
CA ARG A 336 5.68 -28.30 -3.06
C ARG A 336 6.13 -27.84 -1.68
N ASN A 337 7.38 -27.45 -1.54
CA ASN A 337 7.97 -26.97 -0.30
C ASN A 337 7.61 -25.49 0.02
N GLY A 338 6.85 -24.81 -0.84
CA GLY A 338 6.42 -23.43 -0.62
C GLY A 338 7.48 -22.36 -0.83
N PHE A 339 8.68 -22.72 -1.29
CA PHE A 339 9.78 -21.77 -1.48
C PHE A 339 9.47 -20.72 -2.55
N PHE A 340 8.92 -21.18 -3.69
CA PHE A 340 8.42 -20.31 -4.74
C PHE A 340 6.89 -20.31 -4.80
N GLY A 341 6.31 -19.13 -4.99
CA GLY A 341 4.89 -18.91 -5.18
C GLY A 341 4.60 -17.97 -6.33
N VAL A 342 3.33 -17.89 -6.68
CA VAL A 342 2.80 -17.05 -7.75
C VAL A 342 1.58 -16.31 -7.26
N VAL A 343 1.37 -15.13 -7.82
CA VAL A 343 0.12 -14.35 -7.66
C VAL A 343 -0.44 -13.96 -9.02
N GLY A 344 -1.75 -13.84 -9.09
CA GLY A 344 -2.46 -13.22 -10.20
C GLY A 344 -3.53 -12.29 -9.64
N PHE A 345 -3.66 -11.08 -10.15
CA PHE A 345 -4.57 -10.08 -9.60
C PHE A 345 -5.29 -9.26 -10.66
N ALA A 346 -6.44 -8.73 -10.27
CA ALA A 346 -7.20 -7.75 -11.02
C ALA A 346 -7.66 -6.65 -10.08
N THR A 347 -7.63 -5.41 -10.56
CA THR A 347 -7.97 -4.21 -9.78
C THR A 347 -8.96 -3.32 -10.49
N LEU A 348 -9.62 -2.46 -9.74
CA LEU A 348 -10.50 -1.42 -10.25
C LEU A 348 -10.30 -0.15 -9.41
N THR A 349 -10.14 0.99 -10.07
CA THR A 349 -10.05 2.30 -9.44
C THR A 349 -11.11 3.23 -10.03
N THR A 350 -11.70 4.07 -9.19
CA THR A 350 -12.58 5.16 -9.60
C THR A 350 -12.36 6.38 -8.72
N ALA A 351 -12.37 7.57 -9.30
CA ALA A 351 -12.20 8.85 -8.62
C ALA A 351 -13.24 9.86 -9.09
N SER A 352 -13.68 10.75 -8.22
CA SER A 352 -14.62 11.81 -8.54
C SER A 352 -13.93 13.12 -8.92
N ASN A 353 -14.66 13.98 -9.64
CA ASN A 353 -14.26 15.35 -9.90
C ASN A 353 -15.47 16.28 -9.79
N LYS A 354 -15.48 17.15 -8.78
CA LYS A 354 -16.57 18.11 -8.55
C LYS A 354 -16.67 19.16 -9.65
N GLN A 355 -15.54 19.57 -10.24
CA GLN A 355 -15.55 20.63 -11.27
C GLN A 355 -16.21 20.15 -12.56
N THR A 356 -15.95 18.91 -12.99
CA THR A 356 -16.57 18.32 -14.19
C THR A 356 -17.91 17.66 -13.91
N GLY A 357 -18.26 17.44 -12.64
CA GLY A 357 -19.43 16.68 -12.20
C GLY A 357 -19.25 15.15 -12.28
N GLU A 358 -18.05 14.65 -12.59
CA GLU A 358 -17.75 13.20 -12.62
C GLU A 358 -17.96 12.59 -11.23
N LYS A 359 -18.81 11.59 -11.14
CA LYS A 359 -19.10 10.84 -9.91
C LYS A 359 -18.31 9.54 -9.90
N LEU A 360 -18.21 8.94 -8.72
CA LEU A 360 -17.71 7.58 -8.58
C LEU A 360 -18.49 6.63 -9.50
N PHE A 361 -17.75 5.76 -10.22
CA PHE A 361 -18.24 4.77 -11.18
C PHE A 361 -18.81 5.32 -12.50
N ASP A 362 -18.80 6.63 -12.75
CA ASP A 362 -19.05 7.16 -14.07
C ASP A 362 -17.96 6.70 -15.04
N SER A 363 -16.70 6.74 -14.56
CA SER A 363 -15.55 6.14 -15.24
C SER A 363 -14.79 5.22 -14.27
N VAL A 364 -14.16 4.18 -14.83
CA VAL A 364 -13.37 3.22 -14.06
C VAL A 364 -12.04 2.92 -14.77
N ALA A 365 -11.02 2.68 -13.98
CA ALA A 365 -9.68 2.31 -14.42
C ALA A 365 -9.35 0.88 -13.97
N PRO A 366 -9.53 -0.13 -14.82
CA PRO A 366 -9.14 -1.50 -14.51
C PRO A 366 -7.64 -1.70 -14.71
N SER A 367 -7.05 -2.58 -13.90
CA SER A 367 -5.73 -3.13 -14.17
C SER A 367 -5.68 -4.62 -13.79
N ALA A 368 -4.71 -5.33 -14.34
CA ALA A 368 -4.47 -6.73 -14.02
C ALA A 368 -2.98 -7.03 -14.08
N GLY A 369 -2.58 -8.10 -13.43
CA GLY A 369 -1.19 -8.50 -13.42
C GLY A 369 -0.94 -9.83 -12.75
N GLY A 370 0.34 -10.14 -12.62
CA GLY A 370 0.81 -11.34 -11.94
C GLY A 370 2.21 -11.15 -11.41
N GLY A 371 2.65 -12.05 -10.56
CA GLY A 371 3.96 -11.94 -9.96
C GLY A 371 4.46 -13.22 -9.32
N LEU A 372 5.73 -13.16 -8.94
CA LEU A 372 6.44 -14.24 -8.28
C LEU A 372 6.67 -13.91 -6.81
N ARG A 373 6.70 -14.96 -6.00
CA ARG A 373 6.96 -14.89 -4.56
C ARG A 373 8.12 -15.83 -4.22
N LEU A 374 9.07 -15.32 -3.45
CA LEU A 374 10.15 -16.10 -2.86
C LEU A 374 10.02 -15.99 -1.34
N LEU A 375 9.85 -17.11 -0.65
CA LEU A 375 9.74 -17.11 0.81
C LEU A 375 11.12 -16.84 1.44
N LEU A 376 11.29 -15.67 2.01
CA LEU A 376 12.53 -15.24 2.65
C LEU A 376 12.64 -15.81 4.08
N ASN A 377 11.55 -15.74 4.84
CA ASN A 377 11.51 -16.22 6.22
C ASN A 377 10.11 -16.80 6.54
N LYS A 378 10.08 -18.08 6.86
CA LYS A 378 8.84 -18.81 7.17
C LYS A 378 8.24 -18.47 8.55
N GLN A 379 9.04 -18.01 9.50
CA GLN A 379 8.55 -17.66 10.83
C GLN A 379 7.76 -16.35 10.80
N SER A 380 8.22 -15.35 10.04
CA SER A 380 7.53 -14.08 9.84
C SER A 380 6.61 -14.09 8.62
N GLN A 381 6.64 -15.14 7.78
CA GLN A 381 5.92 -15.22 6.51
C GLN A 381 6.27 -14.08 5.55
N THR A 382 7.56 -13.69 5.54
CA THR A 382 8.06 -12.60 4.70
C THR A 382 8.45 -13.12 3.32
N HIS A 383 7.93 -12.49 2.26
CA HIS A 383 8.24 -12.80 0.87
C HIS A 383 9.03 -11.67 0.20
N LEU A 384 9.90 -12.04 -0.73
CA LEU A 384 10.33 -11.15 -1.81
C LEU A 384 9.30 -11.28 -2.94
N CYS A 385 8.79 -10.16 -3.39
CA CYS A 385 7.72 -10.07 -4.37
C CYS A 385 8.22 -9.36 -5.63
N LEU A 386 7.96 -9.94 -6.80
CA LEU A 386 8.20 -9.32 -8.10
C LEU A 386 6.89 -9.37 -8.87
N ASP A 387 6.24 -8.21 -9.07
CA ASP A 387 4.95 -8.09 -9.74
C ASP A 387 5.08 -7.33 -11.06
N PHE A 388 4.31 -7.76 -12.05
CA PHE A 388 4.10 -7.09 -13.33
C PHE A 388 2.61 -6.76 -13.45
N ALA A 389 2.29 -5.53 -13.84
CA ALA A 389 0.91 -5.09 -13.96
C ALA A 389 0.72 -4.22 -15.21
N TRP A 390 -0.47 -4.32 -15.78
CA TRP A 390 -0.91 -3.55 -16.94
C TRP A 390 -2.24 -2.88 -16.61
N GLY A 391 -2.33 -1.60 -16.94
CA GLY A 391 -3.53 -0.79 -16.82
C GLY A 391 -4.09 -0.34 -18.15
N LYS A 392 -5.10 0.54 -18.08
CA LYS A 392 -5.71 1.19 -19.24
C LYS A 392 -4.69 2.10 -19.95
N ASP A 393 -4.89 2.35 -21.23
CA ASP A 393 -4.12 3.31 -22.07
C ASP A 393 -2.61 3.03 -22.12
N GLY A 394 -2.22 1.74 -22.11
CA GLY A 394 -0.82 1.33 -22.18
C GLY A 394 -0.03 1.52 -20.89
N ALA A 395 -0.69 1.86 -19.79
CA ALA A 395 -0.03 1.94 -18.50
C ALA A 395 0.50 0.58 -18.06
N SER A 396 1.69 0.55 -17.48
CA SER A 396 2.30 -0.68 -16.96
C SER A 396 3.28 -0.38 -15.84
N GLY A 397 3.59 -1.38 -15.01
CA GLY A 397 4.54 -1.25 -13.93
C GLY A 397 5.19 -2.57 -13.53
N VAL A 398 6.41 -2.47 -13.02
CA VAL A 398 7.16 -3.56 -12.41
C VAL A 398 7.47 -3.18 -10.97
N TYR A 399 7.15 -4.06 -10.03
CA TYR A 399 7.24 -3.77 -8.60
C TYR A 399 8.08 -4.85 -7.92
N LEU A 400 9.19 -4.43 -7.30
CA LEU A 400 9.98 -5.26 -6.42
C LEU A 400 9.76 -4.82 -4.98
N ALA A 401 9.39 -5.74 -4.12
CA ALA A 401 9.06 -5.42 -2.74
C ALA A 401 9.38 -6.56 -1.77
N ILE A 402 9.61 -6.19 -0.51
CA ILE A 402 9.55 -7.11 0.63
C ILE A 402 8.15 -7.01 1.20
N GLN A 403 7.44 -8.12 1.33
CA GLN A 403 6.03 -8.31 1.68
C GLN A 403 5.07 -8.23 0.48
N ASP A 404 3.95 -8.93 0.61
CA ASP A 404 2.80 -8.87 -0.29
C ASP A 404 2.21 -7.45 -0.36
N ALA A 405 1.42 -7.17 -1.39
CA ALA A 405 0.83 -5.84 -1.58
C ALA A 405 -0.11 -5.45 -0.42
N PHE A 406 -0.78 -6.45 0.17
CA PHE A 406 -1.68 -6.28 1.32
C PHE A 406 -1.87 -7.58 2.09
#